data_89b92348bfee7247a0fa81b57ed751d5
#
_entry.id   89b92348bfee7247a0fa81b57ed751d5
#
_cell.length_a   1.000
_cell.length_b   1.000
_cell.length_c   1.000
_cell.angle_alpha   90.00
_cell.angle_beta   90.00
_cell.angle_gamma   90.00
#
_symmetry.space_group_name_H-M   'P 1'
#
loop_
_entity.id
_entity.type
_entity.pdbx_description
1 polymer ?
#
loop_
_entity_poly.entity_id
_entity_poly.type
_entity_poly.pdbx_seq_one_letter_code
_entity_poly.pdbx_strand_id
1 'polypeptide(L)'
;YAVLYILSCIMKHFKSLPVLVIGRICGGTATSLLFSVFEAWIVAEHPSEVYLPDTLALQSTTSSIVAILAGLVGQATTDISPLKEVPIGICQGLCYYGGNIWPFDLACIVLIAGALLAGVLFNENYGDRQHLVDSTPGIQALKLVVQDRNMLSLCFVQSLFEAAMYCFVLNWTPAMETDVKAAEDELGIIFSVFMVCCLCGSQLFILVTSYCQWNMESMILVACTIAAITHAQVWANLQLNYVSFFVFELCVGFYIPVMASVKSSFIEEAHRGAIYNIFRIPLNAIVVSILLSGMSVTWSFGVSSCLLALAAVIQYYRRYFLPHDSLSYVSLE
;
A
#
# COMPACT_ATOMS: atom_id res chain seq x y z
N TYR A 1 9.65 -9.62 -10.55
CA TYR A 1 9.63 -8.78 -9.35
C TYR A 1 11.04 -8.61 -8.78
N ALA A 2 11.68 -9.67 -8.26
CA ALA A 2 12.96 -9.59 -7.55
C ALA A 2 14.07 -8.89 -8.36
N VAL A 3 14.26 -9.24 -9.63
CA VAL A 3 15.29 -8.62 -10.49
C VAL A 3 15.13 -7.11 -10.60
N LEU A 4 13.91 -6.63 -10.84
CA LEU A 4 13.64 -5.20 -10.97
C LEU A 4 13.84 -4.45 -9.64
N TYR A 5 13.46 -5.10 -8.52
CA TYR A 5 13.66 -4.49 -7.20
C TYR A 5 15.14 -4.42 -6.81
N ILE A 6 15.91 -5.49 -7.08
CA ILE A 6 17.37 -5.50 -6.88
C ILE A 6 18.04 -4.40 -7.71
N LEU A 7 17.68 -4.27 -8.98
CA LEU A 7 18.19 -3.17 -9.83
C LEU A 7 17.86 -1.80 -9.22
N SER A 8 16.63 -1.62 -8.74
CA SER A 8 16.23 -0.38 -8.05
C SER A 8 17.09 -0.10 -6.81
N CYS A 9 17.40 -1.12 -6.00
CA CYS A 9 18.27 -0.98 -4.83
C CYS A 9 19.70 -0.63 -5.21
N ILE A 10 20.30 -1.32 -6.18
CA ILE A 10 21.66 -1.05 -6.66
C ILE A 10 21.79 0.39 -7.18
N MET A 11 20.76 0.90 -7.88
CA MET A 11 20.79 2.27 -8.42
C MET A 11 20.80 3.36 -7.34
N LYS A 12 20.47 3.04 -6.08
CA LYS A 12 20.58 3.98 -4.95
C LYS A 12 22.03 4.35 -4.59
N HIS A 13 23.00 3.54 -4.98
CA HIS A 13 24.41 3.83 -4.77
C HIS A 13 24.93 4.99 -5.61
N PHE A 14 24.23 5.38 -6.69
CA PHE A 14 24.72 6.35 -7.65
C PHE A 14 24.13 7.75 -7.40
N LYS A 15 24.98 8.74 -7.27
CA LYS A 15 24.61 10.17 -7.21
C LYS A 15 24.39 10.73 -8.63
N SER A 16 23.47 10.13 -9.35
CA SER A 16 23.11 10.54 -10.72
C SER A 16 21.62 10.53 -10.90
N LEU A 17 21.04 11.71 -11.21
CA LEU A 17 19.59 11.84 -11.37
C LEU A 17 19.02 10.87 -12.43
N PRO A 18 19.59 10.69 -13.62
CA PRO A 18 19.09 9.72 -14.59
C PRO A 18 19.06 8.28 -14.05
N VAL A 19 20.14 7.87 -13.36
CA VAL A 19 20.21 6.52 -12.76
C VAL A 19 19.16 6.33 -11.69
N LEU A 20 18.97 7.33 -10.83
CA LEU A 20 17.93 7.29 -9.78
C LEU A 20 16.51 7.25 -10.38
N VAL A 21 16.27 7.96 -11.48
CA VAL A 21 14.98 7.92 -12.19
C VAL A 21 14.72 6.51 -12.76
N ILE A 22 15.72 5.91 -13.42
CA ILE A 22 15.59 4.51 -13.90
C ILE A 22 15.33 3.57 -12.73
N GLY A 23 16.05 3.75 -11.61
CA GLY A 23 15.81 2.99 -10.37
C GLY A 23 14.39 3.14 -9.84
N ARG A 24 13.80 4.33 -9.91
CA ARG A 24 12.40 4.56 -9.54
C ARG A 24 11.41 3.87 -10.49
N ILE A 25 11.68 3.86 -11.79
CA ILE A 25 10.85 3.14 -12.77
C ILE A 25 10.90 1.62 -12.48
N CYS A 26 12.10 1.06 -12.29
CA CYS A 26 12.26 -0.36 -11.93
C CYS A 26 11.54 -0.70 -10.62
N GLY A 27 11.71 0.14 -9.58
CA GLY A 27 11.04 -0.06 -8.29
C GLY A 27 9.53 0.04 -8.37
N GLY A 28 9.01 1.01 -9.13
CA GLY A 28 7.57 1.18 -9.35
C GLY A 28 6.95 -0.01 -10.09
N THR A 29 7.60 -0.50 -11.14
CA THR A 29 7.18 -1.71 -11.87
C THR A 29 7.22 -2.94 -10.96
N ALA A 30 8.29 -3.10 -10.17
CA ALA A 30 8.40 -4.20 -9.21
C ALA A 30 7.30 -4.14 -8.15
N THR A 31 7.00 -2.96 -7.61
CA THR A 31 5.91 -2.78 -6.64
C THR A 31 4.55 -3.14 -7.24
N SER A 32 4.29 -2.79 -8.50
CA SER A 32 3.07 -3.20 -9.19
C SER A 32 2.95 -4.73 -9.30
N LEU A 33 4.05 -5.41 -9.62
CA LEU A 33 4.10 -6.88 -9.66
C LEU A 33 3.91 -7.50 -8.27
N LEU A 34 4.46 -6.89 -7.22
CA LEU A 34 4.30 -7.35 -5.83
C LEU A 34 2.82 -7.45 -5.43
N PHE A 35 2.04 -6.43 -5.73
CA PHE A 35 0.63 -6.37 -5.35
C PHE A 35 -0.32 -7.13 -6.29
N SER A 36 0.14 -7.69 -7.38
CA SER A 36 -0.71 -8.41 -8.32
C SER A 36 -0.36 -9.90 -8.43
N VAL A 37 0.92 -10.22 -8.58
CA VAL A 37 1.34 -11.58 -8.92
C VAL A 37 1.22 -12.53 -7.73
N PHE A 38 1.63 -12.10 -6.53
CA PHE A 38 1.60 -12.97 -5.35
C PHE A 38 0.17 -13.24 -4.86
N GLU A 39 -0.68 -12.22 -4.88
CA GLU A 39 -2.10 -12.37 -4.54
C GLU A 39 -2.80 -13.30 -5.53
N ALA A 40 -2.58 -13.08 -6.84
CA ALA A 40 -3.14 -13.94 -7.88
C ALA A 40 -2.66 -15.39 -7.76
N TRP A 41 -1.37 -15.59 -7.43
CA TRP A 41 -0.81 -16.94 -7.25
C TRP A 41 -1.42 -17.64 -6.03
N ILE A 42 -1.54 -16.96 -4.88
CA ILE A 42 -2.16 -17.54 -3.68
C ILE A 42 -3.60 -17.96 -3.96
N VAL A 43 -4.37 -17.10 -4.63
CA VAL A 43 -5.77 -17.41 -4.96
C VAL A 43 -5.87 -18.62 -5.89
N ALA A 44 -4.99 -18.70 -6.91
CA ALA A 44 -5.00 -19.81 -7.88
C ALA A 44 -4.50 -21.14 -7.29
N GLU A 45 -3.59 -21.11 -6.31
CA GLU A 45 -3.01 -22.31 -5.69
C GLU A 45 -3.85 -22.82 -4.51
N HIS A 46 -4.77 -21.99 -3.97
CA HIS A 46 -5.50 -22.34 -2.76
C HIS A 46 -6.53 -23.45 -3.04
N PRO A 47 -6.48 -24.60 -2.32
CA PRO A 47 -7.32 -25.76 -2.62
C PRO A 47 -8.79 -25.61 -2.22
N SER A 48 -9.13 -24.56 -1.49
CA SER A 48 -10.49 -24.35 -0.96
C SER A 48 -10.82 -22.87 -0.81
N GLU A 49 -11.88 -22.42 -1.47
CA GLU A 49 -12.38 -21.05 -1.34
C GLU A 49 -12.79 -20.71 0.11
N VAL A 50 -13.23 -21.69 0.89
CA VAL A 50 -13.70 -21.51 2.28
C VAL A 50 -12.57 -21.01 3.19
N TYR A 51 -11.34 -21.49 3.01
CA TYR A 51 -10.19 -21.11 3.86
C TYR A 51 -9.32 -20.00 3.25
N LEU A 52 -9.65 -19.52 2.07
CA LEU A 52 -8.90 -18.46 1.41
C LEU A 52 -8.87 -17.15 2.23
N PRO A 53 -9.97 -16.69 2.86
CA PRO A 53 -9.95 -15.50 3.72
C PRO A 53 -8.97 -15.63 4.90
N ASP A 54 -8.91 -16.80 5.52
CA ASP A 54 -7.99 -17.06 6.64
C ASP A 54 -6.53 -17.02 6.19
N THR A 55 -6.24 -17.58 5.01
CA THR A 55 -4.90 -17.53 4.40
C THR A 55 -4.47 -16.10 4.06
N LEU A 56 -5.36 -15.28 3.50
CA LEU A 56 -5.11 -13.88 3.22
C LEU A 56 -4.94 -13.05 4.50
N ALA A 57 -5.71 -13.35 5.54
CA ALA A 57 -5.54 -12.73 6.86
C ALA A 57 -4.20 -13.09 7.49
N LEU A 58 -3.78 -14.36 7.41
CA LEU A 58 -2.47 -14.81 7.88
C LEU A 58 -1.33 -14.14 7.10
N GLN A 59 -1.46 -14.02 5.77
CA GLN A 59 -0.52 -13.28 4.93
C GLN A 59 -0.38 -11.81 5.37
N SER A 60 -1.49 -11.13 5.59
CA SER A 60 -1.50 -9.73 6.04
C SER A 60 -0.84 -9.57 7.41
N THR A 61 -1.18 -10.44 8.36
CA THR A 61 -0.58 -10.46 9.70
C THR A 61 0.93 -10.69 9.63
N THR A 62 1.37 -11.70 8.86
CA THR A 62 2.78 -12.02 8.67
C THR A 62 3.52 -10.86 8.02
N SER A 63 2.95 -10.24 6.99
CA SER A 63 3.52 -9.06 6.33
C SER A 63 3.71 -7.90 7.31
N SER A 64 2.75 -7.65 8.19
CA SER A 64 2.85 -6.59 9.20
C SER A 64 3.96 -6.87 10.21
N ILE A 65 4.08 -8.12 10.70
CA ILE A 65 5.15 -8.52 11.61
C ILE A 65 6.53 -8.36 10.93
N VAL A 66 6.65 -8.80 9.69
CA VAL A 66 7.89 -8.66 8.91
C VAL A 66 8.21 -7.17 8.69
N ALA A 67 7.21 -6.32 8.44
CA ALA A 67 7.43 -4.88 8.28
C ALA A 67 7.93 -4.22 9.57
N ILE A 68 7.40 -4.61 10.74
CA ILE A 68 7.91 -4.15 12.05
C ILE A 68 9.39 -4.52 12.20
N LEU A 69 9.72 -5.78 11.97
CA LEU A 69 11.10 -6.26 12.06
C LEU A 69 12.01 -5.56 11.04
N ALA A 70 11.52 -5.35 9.81
CA ALA A 70 12.27 -4.64 8.77
C ALA A 70 12.59 -3.20 9.15
N GLY A 71 11.70 -2.49 9.84
CA GLY A 71 11.96 -1.15 10.35
C GLY A 71 13.08 -1.14 11.39
N LEU A 72 13.03 -2.05 12.37
CA LEU A 72 14.06 -2.18 13.41
C LEU A 72 15.42 -2.59 12.82
N VAL A 73 15.43 -3.57 11.93
CA VAL A 73 16.64 -4.03 11.26
C VAL A 73 17.18 -2.96 10.30
N GLY A 74 16.31 -2.24 9.60
CA GLY A 74 16.68 -1.11 8.76
C GLY A 74 17.40 -0.03 9.56
N GLN A 75 16.87 0.36 10.72
CA GLN A 75 17.53 1.30 11.61
C GLN A 75 18.90 0.78 12.06
N ALA A 76 18.96 -0.44 12.58
CA ALA A 76 20.22 -1.04 13.05
C ALA A 76 21.28 -1.11 11.96
N THR A 77 20.88 -1.36 10.70
CA THR A 77 21.84 -1.40 9.57
C THR A 77 22.32 -0.01 9.16
N THR A 78 21.49 1.01 9.26
CA THR A 78 21.89 2.40 8.99
C THR A 78 22.96 2.88 9.97
N ASP A 79 22.89 2.43 11.22
CA ASP A 79 23.80 2.84 12.30
C ASP A 79 25.18 2.14 12.24
N ILE A 80 25.36 1.11 11.37
CA ILE A 80 26.62 0.36 11.24
C ILE A 80 27.78 1.27 10.81
N SER A 81 27.55 2.16 9.84
CA SER A 81 28.58 3.08 9.35
C SER A 81 27.97 4.31 8.69
N PRO A 82 28.64 5.47 8.77
CA PRO A 82 28.20 6.65 8.05
C PRO A 82 28.29 6.46 6.54
N LEU A 83 27.53 7.28 5.79
CA LEU A 83 27.59 7.31 4.34
C LEU A 83 29.01 7.73 3.89
N LYS A 84 29.61 6.94 3.02
CA LYS A 84 30.96 7.16 2.48
C LYS A 84 30.97 7.09 0.97
N GLU A 85 31.88 7.84 0.39
CA GLU A 85 32.18 7.79 -1.04
C GLU A 85 33.07 6.59 -1.35
N VAL A 86 32.85 5.93 -2.50
CA VAL A 86 33.70 4.82 -2.95
C VAL A 86 35.03 5.41 -3.45
N PRO A 87 36.18 5.05 -2.85
CA PRO A 87 37.47 5.70 -3.12
C PRO A 87 38.15 5.25 -4.40
N ILE A 88 37.54 4.43 -5.26
CA ILE A 88 38.22 3.71 -6.35
C ILE A 88 37.74 4.15 -7.73
N GLY A 89 38.66 4.68 -8.55
CA GLY A 89 38.62 4.76 -9.98
C GLY A 89 37.47 5.58 -10.60
N ILE A 90 36.82 5.01 -11.61
CA ILE A 90 35.77 5.66 -12.42
C ILE A 90 34.53 6.05 -11.59
N CYS A 91 34.32 5.45 -10.41
CA CYS A 91 33.18 5.70 -9.50
C CYS A 91 33.44 6.83 -8.50
N GLN A 92 34.62 7.48 -8.50
CA GLN A 92 34.95 8.54 -7.55
C GLN A 92 34.03 9.74 -7.73
N GLY A 93 33.32 10.16 -6.66
CA GLY A 93 32.30 11.21 -6.69
C GLY A 93 30.92 10.81 -7.23
N LEU A 94 30.77 9.58 -7.74
CA LEU A 94 29.51 9.07 -8.30
C LEU A 94 28.87 7.96 -7.49
N CYS A 95 29.64 7.17 -6.74
CA CYS A 95 29.18 6.01 -6.01
C CYS A 95 29.36 6.20 -4.51
N TYR A 96 28.34 5.80 -3.75
CA TYR A 96 28.30 5.90 -2.29
C TYR A 96 27.92 4.55 -1.66
N TYR A 97 28.35 4.30 -0.44
CA TYR A 97 27.97 3.14 0.38
C TYR A 97 27.86 3.53 1.84
N GLY A 98 27.20 2.71 2.65
CA GLY A 98 27.01 3.00 4.06
C GLY A 98 25.76 3.83 4.37
N GLY A 99 25.57 4.19 5.63
CA GLY A 99 24.44 4.99 6.10
C GLY A 99 23.10 4.48 5.60
N ASN A 100 22.28 5.37 5.08
CA ASN A 100 20.94 5.08 4.58
C ASN A 100 20.90 4.14 3.33
N ILE A 101 22.06 3.72 2.80
CA ILE A 101 22.13 2.74 1.70
C ILE A 101 22.13 1.29 2.22
N TRP A 102 22.69 1.03 3.41
CA TRP A 102 22.75 -0.31 4.00
C TRP A 102 21.43 -1.09 4.01
N PRO A 103 20.27 -0.50 4.37
CA PRO A 103 18.99 -1.21 4.29
C PRO A 103 18.65 -1.72 2.88
N PHE A 104 19.07 -1.00 1.82
CA PHE A 104 18.87 -1.44 0.44
C PHE A 104 19.81 -2.60 0.05
N ASP A 105 21.03 -2.63 0.58
CA ASP A 105 21.95 -3.75 0.38
C ASP A 105 21.43 -5.02 1.05
N LEU A 106 20.95 -4.89 2.29
CA LEU A 106 20.28 -6.00 2.97
C LEU A 106 19.04 -6.48 2.23
N ALA A 107 18.24 -5.54 1.70
CA ALA A 107 17.08 -5.89 0.89
C ALA A 107 17.46 -6.69 -0.37
N CYS A 108 18.59 -6.38 -1.03
CA CYS A 108 19.10 -7.17 -2.14
C CYS A 108 19.39 -8.63 -1.73
N ILE A 109 20.05 -8.82 -0.58
CA ILE A 109 20.37 -10.16 -0.06
C ILE A 109 19.09 -10.96 0.21
N VAL A 110 18.12 -10.33 0.90
CA VAL A 110 16.84 -10.97 1.22
C VAL A 110 16.03 -11.28 -0.05
N LEU A 111 16.05 -10.40 -1.05
CA LEU A 111 15.36 -10.61 -2.33
C LEU A 111 15.99 -11.77 -3.12
N ILE A 112 17.31 -11.89 -3.12
CA ILE A 112 18.00 -13.01 -3.77
C ILE A 112 17.62 -14.31 -3.06
N ALA A 113 17.71 -14.35 -1.74
CA ALA A 113 17.36 -15.53 -0.96
C ALA A 113 15.88 -15.91 -1.16
N GLY A 114 14.97 -14.93 -1.13
CA GLY A 114 13.54 -15.15 -1.37
C GLY A 114 13.24 -15.63 -2.78
N ALA A 115 13.91 -15.10 -3.79
CA ALA A 115 13.74 -15.53 -5.19
C ALA A 115 14.22 -16.97 -5.40
N LEU A 116 15.35 -17.35 -4.79
CA LEU A 116 15.85 -18.73 -4.83
C LEU A 116 14.89 -19.69 -4.12
N LEU A 117 14.40 -19.30 -2.95
CA LEU A 117 13.45 -20.11 -2.18
C LEU A 117 12.13 -20.28 -2.94
N ALA A 118 11.60 -19.21 -3.52
CA ALA A 118 10.39 -19.27 -4.34
C ALA A 118 10.59 -20.17 -5.57
N GLY A 119 11.74 -20.09 -6.25
CA GLY A 119 12.06 -20.93 -7.40
C GLY A 119 12.15 -22.43 -7.07
N VAL A 120 12.42 -22.77 -5.80
CA VAL A 120 12.48 -24.18 -5.34
C VAL A 120 11.13 -24.67 -4.82
N LEU A 121 10.38 -23.82 -4.12
CA LEU A 121 9.17 -24.21 -3.39
C LEU A 121 7.87 -23.98 -4.17
N PHE A 122 7.83 -22.99 -5.06
CA PHE A 122 6.60 -22.63 -5.74
C PHE A 122 6.47 -23.39 -7.06
N ASN A 123 5.32 -24.05 -7.23
CA ASN A 123 4.96 -24.63 -8.51
C ASN A 123 4.49 -23.52 -9.48
N GLU A 124 4.76 -23.72 -10.78
CA GLU A 124 4.20 -22.83 -11.79
C GLU A 124 2.68 -23.05 -11.88
N ASN A 125 1.93 -21.97 -11.67
CA ASN A 125 0.48 -21.97 -11.83
C ASN A 125 0.09 -20.77 -12.69
N TYR A 126 -0.39 -21.07 -13.90
CA TYR A 126 -0.78 -20.05 -14.88
C TYR A 126 -2.30 -19.77 -14.86
N GLY A 127 -3.02 -20.34 -13.89
CA GLY A 127 -4.48 -20.25 -13.83
C GLY A 127 -5.17 -20.96 -15.01
N ASP A 128 -6.47 -20.71 -15.17
CA ASP A 128 -7.25 -21.33 -16.23
C ASP A 128 -7.00 -20.64 -17.59
N ARG A 129 -6.27 -21.32 -18.49
CA ARG A 129 -5.91 -20.79 -19.81
C ARG A 129 -7.10 -20.62 -20.77
N GLN A 130 -8.26 -21.20 -20.50
CA GLN A 130 -9.41 -21.14 -21.39
C GLN A 130 -10.03 -19.74 -21.46
N HIS A 131 -9.86 -18.89 -20.44
CA HIS A 131 -10.34 -17.52 -20.42
C HIS A 131 -9.40 -16.48 -21.04
N LEU A 132 -8.19 -16.87 -21.45
CA LEU A 132 -7.20 -15.96 -22.07
C LEU A 132 -7.40 -15.71 -23.56
N VAL A 133 -8.31 -16.42 -24.23
CA VAL A 133 -8.43 -16.40 -25.71
C VAL A 133 -9.41 -15.33 -26.21
N ASP A 134 -10.35 -14.86 -25.40
CA ASP A 134 -11.34 -13.87 -25.82
C ASP A 134 -11.05 -12.47 -25.25
N SER A 135 -10.47 -11.65 -26.11
CA SER A 135 -10.55 -10.19 -26.14
C SER A 135 -9.85 -9.38 -25.02
N THR A 136 -9.22 -8.30 -25.42
CA THR A 136 -8.76 -7.12 -24.66
C THR A 136 -9.38 -6.98 -23.26
N PRO A 137 -8.87 -7.70 -22.25
CA PRO A 137 -9.51 -7.77 -20.93
C PRO A 137 -9.60 -6.40 -20.25
N GLY A 138 -8.70 -5.47 -20.59
CA GLY A 138 -8.69 -4.13 -20.02
C GLY A 138 -9.86 -3.24 -20.45
N ILE A 139 -10.28 -3.31 -21.72
CA ILE A 139 -11.39 -2.47 -22.24
C ILE A 139 -12.75 -2.95 -21.72
N GLN A 140 -12.93 -4.27 -21.61
CA GLN A 140 -14.15 -4.84 -21.04
C GLN A 140 -14.26 -4.52 -19.56
N ALA A 141 -13.17 -4.70 -18.80
CA ALA A 141 -13.11 -4.35 -17.40
C ALA A 141 -13.38 -2.84 -17.16
N LEU A 142 -12.84 -1.96 -18.01
CA LEU A 142 -13.13 -0.52 -17.93
C LEU A 142 -14.63 -0.24 -18.18
N LYS A 143 -15.25 -0.90 -19.16
CA LYS A 143 -16.69 -0.75 -19.40
C LYS A 143 -17.51 -1.20 -18.20
N LEU A 144 -17.17 -2.34 -17.60
CA LEU A 144 -17.84 -2.84 -16.39
C LEU A 144 -17.75 -1.84 -15.25
N VAL A 145 -16.57 -1.30 -14.98
CA VAL A 145 -16.37 -0.31 -13.92
C VAL A 145 -17.16 0.97 -14.17
N VAL A 146 -17.20 1.47 -15.41
CA VAL A 146 -17.88 2.74 -15.72
C VAL A 146 -19.42 2.57 -15.80
N GLN A 147 -19.90 1.41 -16.20
CA GLN A 147 -21.33 1.14 -16.32
C GLN A 147 -22.00 0.85 -14.98
N ASP A 148 -21.29 0.21 -14.07
CA ASP A 148 -21.80 -0.07 -12.71
C ASP A 148 -21.46 1.08 -11.76
N ARG A 149 -22.49 1.79 -11.28
CA ARG A 149 -22.35 2.91 -10.33
C ARG A 149 -21.75 2.48 -8.99
N ASN A 150 -22.04 1.26 -8.52
CA ASN A 150 -21.47 0.73 -7.28
C ASN A 150 -19.98 0.48 -7.43
N MET A 151 -19.58 -0.15 -8.54
CA MET A 151 -18.20 -0.44 -8.85
C MET A 151 -17.38 0.84 -9.09
N LEU A 152 -17.95 1.81 -9.82
CA LEU A 152 -17.32 3.11 -10.07
C LEU A 152 -17.13 3.89 -8.76
N SER A 153 -18.14 3.90 -7.88
CA SER A 153 -18.05 4.56 -6.57
C SER A 153 -16.98 3.89 -5.70
N LEU A 154 -16.91 2.56 -5.69
CA LEU A 154 -15.89 1.81 -4.96
C LEU A 154 -14.48 2.10 -5.49
N CYS A 155 -14.34 2.21 -6.82
CA CYS A 155 -13.10 2.63 -7.47
C CYS A 155 -12.62 4.00 -6.96
N PHE A 156 -13.52 4.98 -6.88
CA PHE A 156 -13.18 6.31 -6.37
C PHE A 156 -12.86 6.30 -4.87
N VAL A 157 -13.65 5.61 -4.05
CA VAL A 157 -13.37 5.48 -2.60
C VAL A 157 -11.98 4.90 -2.37
N GLN A 158 -11.64 3.81 -3.05
CA GLN A 158 -10.31 3.21 -2.97
C GLN A 158 -9.22 4.17 -3.45
N SER A 159 -9.39 4.76 -4.63
CA SER A 159 -8.38 5.63 -5.21
C SER A 159 -8.09 6.85 -4.35
N LEU A 160 -9.11 7.45 -3.75
CA LEU A 160 -8.98 8.63 -2.88
C LEU A 160 -8.30 8.28 -1.55
N PHE A 161 -8.68 7.16 -0.93
CA PHE A 161 -8.07 6.71 0.32
C PHE A 161 -6.60 6.32 0.11
N GLU A 162 -6.31 5.52 -0.90
CA GLU A 162 -4.95 5.09 -1.20
C GLU A 162 -4.08 6.28 -1.66
N ALA A 163 -4.62 7.27 -2.37
CA ALA A 163 -3.89 8.48 -2.72
C ALA A 163 -3.48 9.27 -1.47
N ALA A 164 -4.37 9.41 -0.48
CA ALA A 164 -4.05 10.02 0.80
C ALA A 164 -2.98 9.21 1.56
N MET A 165 -3.04 7.88 1.50
CA MET A 165 -2.02 6.98 2.04
C MET A 165 -0.64 7.23 1.41
N TYR A 166 -0.56 7.33 0.07
CA TYR A 166 0.69 7.67 -0.61
C TYR A 166 1.20 9.07 -0.26
N CYS A 167 0.29 10.04 -0.12
CA CYS A 167 0.66 11.38 0.36
C CYS A 167 1.25 11.33 1.77
N PHE A 168 0.67 10.54 2.67
CA PHE A 168 1.20 10.31 4.01
C PHE A 168 2.61 9.71 3.94
N VAL A 169 2.79 8.60 3.21
CA VAL A 169 4.09 7.91 3.05
C VAL A 169 5.19 8.85 2.53
N LEU A 170 4.85 9.80 1.67
CA LEU A 170 5.82 10.75 1.11
C LEU A 170 6.14 11.91 2.05
N ASN A 171 5.22 12.28 2.95
CA ASN A 171 5.30 13.50 3.73
C ASN A 171 5.47 13.30 5.25
N TRP A 172 5.31 12.08 5.79
CA TRP A 172 5.44 11.88 7.24
C TRP A 172 6.83 12.20 7.76
N THR A 173 7.89 11.79 7.04
CA THR A 173 9.28 12.09 7.41
C THR A 173 9.53 13.60 7.49
N PRO A 174 9.34 14.40 6.41
CA PRO A 174 9.56 15.83 6.50
C PRO A 174 8.58 16.55 7.45
N ALA A 175 7.40 15.99 7.70
CA ALA A 175 6.48 16.55 8.69
C ALA A 175 7.01 16.38 10.12
N MET A 176 7.72 15.29 10.40
CA MET A 176 8.30 15.02 11.71
C MET A 176 9.62 15.77 11.93
N GLU A 177 10.43 15.96 10.89
CA GLU A 177 11.68 16.72 10.96
C GLU A 177 11.48 18.18 11.39
N THR A 178 10.31 18.76 11.04
CA THR A 178 9.99 20.14 11.45
C THR A 178 9.69 20.27 12.94
N ASP A 179 9.21 19.20 13.58
CA ASP A 179 8.78 19.23 14.98
C ASP A 179 9.86 18.75 15.98
N VAL A 180 10.74 17.83 15.57
CA VAL A 180 11.75 17.23 16.47
C VAL A 180 13.03 16.92 15.71
N LYS A 181 14.10 17.69 15.97
CA LYS A 181 15.45 17.40 15.42
C LYS A 181 16.01 16.01 15.78
N ALA A 182 15.43 15.33 16.77
CA ALA A 182 15.81 13.99 17.19
C ALA A 182 15.21 12.88 16.29
N ALA A 183 14.26 13.21 15.40
CA ALA A 183 13.60 12.21 14.57
C ALA A 183 14.45 11.73 13.39
N GLU A 184 15.47 12.49 12.97
CA GLU A 184 16.34 12.10 11.85
C GLU A 184 17.09 10.79 12.09
N ASP A 185 17.43 10.50 13.36
CA ASP A 185 18.24 9.34 13.74
C ASP A 185 17.39 8.08 14.04
N GLU A 186 16.05 8.18 14.10
CA GLU A 186 15.17 7.11 14.58
C GLU A 186 14.04 6.73 13.60
N LEU A 187 14.18 7.06 12.32
CA LEU A 187 13.11 6.85 11.32
C LEU A 187 12.65 5.40 11.20
N GLY A 188 13.57 4.44 11.35
CA GLY A 188 13.24 3.02 11.30
C GLY A 188 12.39 2.56 12.48
N ILE A 189 12.65 3.12 13.67
CA ILE A 189 11.86 2.84 14.89
C ILE A 189 10.46 3.43 14.74
N ILE A 190 10.35 4.67 14.28
CA ILE A 190 9.06 5.35 14.04
C ILE A 190 8.24 4.56 13.02
N PHE A 191 8.85 4.13 11.91
CA PHE A 191 8.20 3.27 10.93
C PHE A 191 7.71 1.95 11.55
N SER A 192 8.50 1.34 12.44
CA SER A 192 8.08 0.11 13.15
C SER A 192 6.85 0.35 14.02
N VAL A 193 6.77 1.50 14.71
CA VAL A 193 5.58 1.88 15.48
C VAL A 193 4.36 2.08 14.57
N PHE A 194 4.53 2.69 13.40
CA PHE A 194 3.44 2.78 12.40
C PHE A 194 2.94 1.40 11.99
N MET A 195 3.83 0.46 11.74
CA MET A 195 3.46 -0.92 11.38
C MET A 195 2.77 -1.66 12.53
N VAL A 196 3.12 -1.37 13.79
CA VAL A 196 2.37 -1.87 14.96
C VAL A 196 0.94 -1.31 14.96
N CYS A 197 0.77 -0.02 14.71
CA CYS A 197 -0.57 0.59 14.61
C CYS A 197 -1.38 -0.03 13.47
N CYS A 198 -0.76 -0.26 12.31
CA CYS A 198 -1.38 -0.92 11.18
C CYS A 198 -1.79 -2.38 11.53
N LEU A 199 -0.92 -3.13 12.22
CA LEU A 199 -1.25 -4.46 12.74
C LEU A 199 -2.45 -4.41 13.71
N CYS A 200 -2.46 -3.48 14.65
CA CYS A 200 -3.58 -3.28 15.57
C CYS A 200 -4.89 -2.98 14.82
N GLY A 201 -4.82 -2.17 13.77
CA GLY A 201 -5.95 -1.88 12.89
C GLY A 201 -6.53 -3.12 12.22
N SER A 202 -5.68 -3.99 11.67
CA SER A 202 -6.13 -5.25 11.06
C SER A 202 -6.71 -6.23 12.08
N GLN A 203 -6.17 -6.28 13.31
CA GLN A 203 -6.77 -7.07 14.40
C GLN A 203 -8.10 -6.50 14.87
N LEU A 204 -8.24 -5.16 14.90
CA LEU A 204 -9.49 -4.49 15.21
C LEU A 204 -10.58 -4.84 14.19
N PHE A 205 -10.24 -4.95 12.90
CA PHE A 205 -11.17 -5.44 11.88
C PHE A 205 -11.71 -6.83 12.22
N ILE A 206 -10.83 -7.77 12.58
CA ILE A 206 -11.23 -9.13 12.95
C ILE A 206 -12.18 -9.11 14.17
N LEU A 207 -11.85 -8.32 15.20
CA LEU A 207 -12.68 -8.18 16.39
C LEU A 207 -14.06 -7.59 16.06
N VAL A 208 -14.11 -6.52 15.28
CA VAL A 208 -15.35 -5.85 14.92
C VAL A 208 -16.22 -6.74 14.03
N THR A 209 -15.64 -7.50 13.13
CA THR A 209 -16.36 -8.45 12.28
C THR A 209 -16.91 -9.61 13.08
N SER A 210 -16.09 -10.20 13.97
CA SER A 210 -16.48 -11.40 14.74
C SER A 210 -17.48 -11.11 15.84
N TYR A 211 -17.33 -9.99 16.56
CA TYR A 211 -18.16 -9.72 17.76
C TYR A 211 -19.26 -8.69 17.53
N CYS A 212 -19.02 -7.67 16.69
CA CYS A 212 -19.98 -6.58 16.51
C CYS A 212 -20.86 -6.76 15.28
N GLN A 213 -20.48 -7.64 14.35
CA GLN A 213 -21.19 -7.91 13.09
C GLN A 213 -21.50 -6.62 12.29
N TRP A 214 -20.59 -5.65 12.33
CA TRP A 214 -20.79 -4.40 11.61
C TRP A 214 -20.80 -4.63 10.11
N ASN A 215 -21.64 -3.89 9.42
CA ASN A 215 -21.64 -3.87 7.96
C ASN A 215 -20.31 -3.27 7.43
N MET A 216 -19.67 -3.97 6.51
CA MET A 216 -18.38 -3.56 5.92
C MET A 216 -18.41 -2.18 5.29
N GLU A 217 -19.55 -1.81 4.69
CA GLU A 217 -19.76 -0.47 4.14
C GLU A 217 -19.65 0.64 5.20
N SER A 218 -20.16 0.34 6.42
CA SER A 218 -20.02 1.25 7.56
C SER A 218 -18.60 1.37 8.05
N MET A 219 -17.87 0.27 8.04
CA MET A 219 -16.47 0.22 8.46
C MET A 219 -15.61 1.11 7.54
N ILE A 220 -15.81 1.05 6.21
CA ILE A 220 -15.12 1.94 5.26
C ILE A 220 -15.47 3.41 5.55
N LEU A 221 -16.75 3.71 5.77
CA LEU A 221 -17.17 5.09 6.06
C LEU A 221 -16.50 5.64 7.32
N VAL A 222 -16.47 4.85 8.39
CA VAL A 222 -15.83 5.24 9.66
C VAL A 222 -14.33 5.42 9.46
N ALA A 223 -13.65 4.49 8.79
CA ALA A 223 -12.22 4.58 8.51
C ALA A 223 -11.88 5.84 7.70
N CYS A 224 -12.61 6.14 6.62
CA CYS A 224 -12.42 7.34 5.82
C CYS A 224 -12.63 8.62 6.65
N THR A 225 -13.66 8.64 7.50
CA THR A 225 -13.99 9.80 8.33
C THR A 225 -12.91 10.09 9.37
N ILE A 226 -12.46 9.06 10.10
CA ILE A 226 -11.40 9.22 11.10
C ILE A 226 -10.09 9.62 10.42
N ALA A 227 -9.73 8.98 9.32
CA ALA A 227 -8.54 9.32 8.54
C ALA A 227 -8.59 10.77 8.02
N ALA A 228 -9.74 11.28 7.58
CA ALA A 228 -9.90 12.67 7.17
C ALA A 228 -9.64 13.64 8.33
N ILE A 229 -10.16 13.34 9.52
CA ILE A 229 -9.96 14.15 10.73
C ILE A 229 -8.48 14.17 11.12
N THR A 230 -7.76 13.04 11.10
CA THR A 230 -6.33 12.99 11.45
C THR A 230 -5.49 13.85 10.52
N HIS A 231 -5.75 13.82 9.21
CA HIS A 231 -5.05 14.69 8.26
C HIS A 231 -5.42 16.15 8.39
N ALA A 232 -6.69 16.46 8.72
CA ALA A 232 -7.13 17.83 9.02
C ALA A 232 -6.42 18.41 10.25
N GLN A 233 -6.20 17.60 11.28
CA GLN A 233 -5.45 17.99 12.48
C GLN A 233 -4.00 18.36 12.15
N VAL A 234 -3.34 17.55 11.33
CA VAL A 234 -1.96 17.84 10.89
C VAL A 234 -1.92 19.12 10.05
N TRP A 235 -2.87 19.30 9.13
CA TRP A 235 -2.98 20.52 8.33
C TRP A 235 -3.21 21.77 9.17
N ALA A 236 -4.04 21.66 10.22
CA ALA A 236 -4.31 22.77 11.15
C ALA A 236 -3.13 23.08 12.09
N ASN A 237 -2.01 22.35 11.97
CA ASN A 237 -0.81 22.53 12.79
C ASN A 237 -1.07 22.38 14.30
N LEU A 238 -1.94 21.45 14.68
CA LEU A 238 -2.18 21.10 16.07
C LEU A 238 -1.03 20.26 16.60
N GLN A 239 -0.62 20.46 17.85
CA GLN A 239 0.52 19.77 18.51
C GLN A 239 0.34 18.26 18.73
N LEU A 240 -0.51 17.60 17.94
CA LEU A 240 -0.86 16.18 18.05
C LEU A 240 -0.43 15.36 16.83
N ASN A 241 0.59 15.81 16.08
CA ASN A 241 0.98 15.18 14.80
C ASN A 241 1.28 13.69 14.96
N TYR A 242 2.02 13.28 16.01
CA TYR A 242 2.32 11.85 16.25
C TYR A 242 1.05 11.02 16.48
N VAL A 243 0.14 11.51 17.33
CA VAL A 243 -1.12 10.82 17.61
C VAL A 243 -1.96 10.70 16.35
N SER A 244 -2.01 11.77 15.54
CA SER A 244 -2.71 11.76 14.26
C SER A 244 -2.15 10.73 13.29
N PHE A 245 -0.83 10.59 13.23
CA PHE A 245 -0.15 9.60 12.39
C PHE A 245 -0.42 8.16 12.86
N PHE A 246 -0.35 7.91 14.18
CA PHE A 246 -0.65 6.59 14.74
C PHE A 246 -2.10 6.18 14.49
N VAL A 247 -3.05 7.11 14.69
CA VAL A 247 -4.47 6.85 14.41
C VAL A 247 -4.72 6.66 12.92
N PHE A 248 -4.03 7.40 12.06
CA PHE A 248 -4.13 7.21 10.62
C PHE A 248 -3.64 5.81 10.19
N GLU A 249 -2.47 5.37 10.67
CA GLU A 249 -1.94 4.04 10.37
C GLU A 249 -2.83 2.91 10.92
N LEU A 250 -3.46 3.11 12.07
CA LEU A 250 -4.48 2.19 12.58
C LEU A 250 -5.68 2.13 11.62
N CYS A 251 -6.12 3.29 11.09
CA CYS A 251 -7.18 3.34 10.07
C CYS A 251 -6.76 2.62 8.78
N VAL A 252 -5.50 2.76 8.35
CA VAL A 252 -4.97 2.06 7.17
C VAL A 252 -5.04 0.54 7.39
N GLY A 253 -4.53 0.05 8.51
CA GLY A 253 -4.57 -1.37 8.85
C GLY A 253 -5.98 -1.94 8.95
N PHE A 254 -6.93 -1.15 9.45
CA PHE A 254 -8.34 -1.52 9.48
C PHE A 254 -9.00 -1.49 8.09
N TYR A 255 -8.70 -0.49 7.28
CA TYR A 255 -9.30 -0.28 5.96
C TYR A 255 -8.91 -1.35 4.94
N ILE A 256 -7.66 -1.78 4.91
CA ILE A 256 -7.14 -2.72 3.91
C ILE A 256 -7.97 -4.01 3.84
N PRO A 257 -8.17 -4.77 4.93
CA PRO A 257 -8.95 -6.00 4.89
C PRO A 257 -10.44 -5.75 4.62
N VAL A 258 -11.01 -4.65 5.11
CA VAL A 258 -12.41 -4.27 4.82
C VAL A 258 -12.59 -4.06 3.33
N MET A 259 -11.73 -3.26 2.70
CA MET A 259 -11.81 -2.96 1.27
C MET A 259 -11.57 -4.21 0.42
N ALA A 260 -10.63 -5.06 0.80
CA ALA A 260 -10.38 -6.34 0.12
C ALA A 260 -11.63 -7.24 0.16
N SER A 261 -12.28 -7.35 1.31
CA SER A 261 -13.50 -8.13 1.49
C SER A 261 -14.67 -7.59 0.65
N VAL A 262 -14.86 -6.26 0.64
CA VAL A 262 -15.90 -5.63 -0.20
C VAL A 262 -15.61 -5.85 -1.69
N LYS A 263 -14.37 -5.67 -2.12
CA LYS A 263 -13.99 -5.91 -3.54
C LYS A 263 -14.21 -7.36 -3.96
N SER A 264 -13.85 -8.31 -3.12
CA SER A 264 -14.00 -9.73 -3.45
C SER A 264 -15.46 -10.14 -3.63
N SER A 265 -16.40 -9.49 -2.94
CA SER A 265 -17.83 -9.75 -3.07
C SER A 265 -18.49 -9.11 -4.31
N PHE A 266 -17.92 -8.03 -4.83
CA PHE A 266 -18.48 -7.30 -5.99
C PHE A 266 -17.83 -7.64 -7.33
N ILE A 267 -16.61 -8.17 -7.31
CA ILE A 267 -15.81 -8.33 -8.53
C ILE A 267 -15.65 -9.81 -8.85
N GLU A 268 -16.22 -10.22 -9.99
CA GLU A 268 -16.06 -11.57 -10.52
C GLU A 268 -14.59 -11.93 -10.72
N GLU A 269 -14.25 -13.17 -10.44
CA GLU A 269 -12.88 -13.68 -10.50
C GLU A 269 -12.23 -13.49 -11.87
N ALA A 270 -12.98 -13.72 -12.94
CA ALA A 270 -12.53 -13.61 -14.33
C ALA A 270 -12.00 -12.20 -14.69
N HIS A 271 -12.51 -11.14 -14.05
CA HIS A 271 -12.16 -9.75 -14.34
C HIS A 271 -11.36 -9.07 -13.23
N ARG A 272 -11.12 -9.75 -12.10
CA ARG A 272 -10.54 -9.20 -10.85
C ARG A 272 -9.21 -8.49 -11.08
N GLY A 273 -8.27 -9.13 -11.74
CA GLY A 273 -6.94 -8.55 -11.97
C GLY A 273 -6.98 -7.29 -12.85
N ALA A 274 -7.83 -7.28 -13.90
CA ALA A 274 -7.97 -6.13 -14.78
C ALA A 274 -8.66 -4.95 -14.07
N ILE A 275 -9.72 -5.22 -13.30
CA ILE A 275 -10.46 -4.20 -12.54
C ILE A 275 -9.58 -3.58 -11.44
N TYR A 276 -8.78 -4.38 -10.73
CA TYR A 276 -7.84 -3.86 -9.73
C TYR A 276 -6.79 -2.91 -10.32
N ASN A 277 -6.31 -3.21 -11.54
CA ASN A 277 -5.41 -2.30 -12.25
C ASN A 277 -6.11 -1.00 -12.68
N ILE A 278 -7.39 -1.07 -13.08
CA ILE A 278 -8.18 0.13 -13.42
C ILE A 278 -8.37 1.02 -12.20
N PHE A 279 -8.61 0.46 -11.01
CA PHE A 279 -8.73 1.22 -9.77
C PHE A 279 -7.46 2.01 -9.43
N ARG A 280 -6.30 1.58 -9.92
CA ARG A 280 -5.04 2.28 -9.74
C ARG A 280 -4.83 3.48 -10.67
N ILE A 281 -5.60 3.60 -11.75
CA ILE A 281 -5.45 4.71 -12.70
C ILE A 281 -5.78 6.06 -12.02
N PRO A 282 -6.96 6.25 -11.41
CA PRO A 282 -7.26 7.50 -10.70
C PRO A 282 -6.30 7.74 -9.53
N LEU A 283 -5.96 6.70 -8.77
CA LEU A 283 -4.98 6.77 -7.69
C LEU A 283 -3.66 7.38 -8.18
N ASN A 284 -3.05 6.79 -9.21
CA ASN A 284 -1.76 7.25 -9.72
C ASN A 284 -1.85 8.66 -10.31
N ALA A 285 -2.94 9.00 -10.99
CA ALA A 285 -3.15 10.34 -11.52
C ALA A 285 -3.19 11.40 -10.40
N ILE A 286 -3.88 11.12 -9.29
CA ILE A 286 -3.96 12.01 -8.13
C ILE A 286 -2.56 12.16 -7.49
N VAL A 287 -1.88 11.06 -7.20
CA VAL A 287 -0.55 11.07 -6.56
C VAL A 287 0.47 11.83 -7.41
N VAL A 288 0.52 11.57 -8.73
CA VAL A 288 1.41 12.30 -9.65
C VAL A 288 1.06 13.79 -9.68
N SER A 289 -0.21 14.15 -9.71
CA SER A 289 -0.65 15.55 -9.69
C SER A 289 -0.20 16.27 -8.42
N ILE A 290 -0.33 15.64 -7.25
CA ILE A 290 0.14 16.18 -5.98
C ILE A 290 1.65 16.34 -5.98
N LEU A 291 2.40 15.35 -6.43
CA LEU A 291 3.87 15.40 -6.50
C LEU A 291 4.36 16.53 -7.43
N LEU A 292 3.74 16.68 -8.60
CA LEU A 292 4.12 17.70 -9.58
C LEU A 292 3.70 19.11 -9.16
N SER A 293 2.73 19.26 -8.26
CA SER A 293 2.26 20.57 -7.79
C SER A 293 3.29 21.35 -6.97
N GLY A 294 4.31 20.67 -6.41
CA GLY A 294 5.30 21.29 -5.52
C GLY A 294 4.72 21.86 -4.23
N MET A 295 3.56 21.36 -3.78
CA MET A 295 2.91 21.80 -2.55
C MET A 295 3.79 21.58 -1.32
N SER A 296 3.65 22.45 -0.33
CA SER A 296 4.30 22.22 0.97
C SER A 296 3.69 21.01 1.69
N VAL A 297 4.46 20.42 2.60
CA VAL A 297 4.05 19.28 3.42
C VAL A 297 2.69 19.51 4.08
N THR A 298 2.50 20.67 4.71
CA THR A 298 1.25 21.04 5.37
C THR A 298 0.06 21.05 4.41
N TRP A 299 0.20 21.64 3.22
CA TRP A 299 -0.86 21.65 2.22
C TRP A 299 -1.14 20.26 1.63
N SER A 300 -0.13 19.40 1.55
CA SER A 300 -0.33 17.98 1.15
C SER A 300 -1.27 17.25 2.12
N PHE A 301 -1.15 17.48 3.43
CA PHE A 301 -2.09 16.94 4.43
C PHE A 301 -3.49 17.56 4.30
N GLY A 302 -3.59 18.85 4.01
CA GLY A 302 -4.88 19.49 3.74
C GLY A 302 -5.61 18.90 2.55
N VAL A 303 -4.90 18.72 1.43
CA VAL A 303 -5.46 18.06 0.24
C VAL A 303 -5.85 16.62 0.55
N SER A 304 -4.98 15.85 1.24
CA SER A 304 -5.28 14.47 1.63
C SER A 304 -6.51 14.39 2.53
N SER A 305 -6.70 15.33 3.46
CA SER A 305 -7.92 15.41 4.26
C SER A 305 -9.16 15.61 3.39
N CYS A 306 -9.10 16.49 2.40
CA CYS A 306 -10.21 16.71 1.46
C CYS A 306 -10.50 15.44 0.62
N LEU A 307 -9.47 14.72 0.18
CA LEU A 307 -9.64 13.45 -0.56
C LEU A 307 -10.34 12.40 0.30
N LEU A 308 -9.92 12.26 1.56
CA LEU A 308 -10.52 11.31 2.52
C LEU A 308 -11.95 11.70 2.89
N ALA A 309 -12.24 12.99 3.07
CA ALA A 309 -13.59 13.48 3.29
C ALA A 309 -14.50 13.22 2.07
N LEU A 310 -13.98 13.42 0.85
CA LEU A 310 -14.70 13.09 -0.38
C LEU A 310 -14.95 11.57 -0.48
N ALA A 311 -13.97 10.74 -0.13
CA ALA A 311 -14.14 9.29 -0.06
C ALA A 311 -15.26 8.91 0.93
N ALA A 312 -15.31 9.53 2.10
CA ALA A 312 -16.36 9.31 3.08
C ALA A 312 -17.76 9.73 2.53
N VAL A 313 -17.85 10.86 1.83
CA VAL A 313 -19.10 11.30 1.20
C VAL A 313 -19.57 10.34 0.11
N ILE A 314 -18.66 9.89 -0.77
CA ILE A 314 -18.98 8.92 -1.82
C ILE A 314 -19.43 7.58 -1.18
N GLN A 315 -18.73 7.14 -0.14
CA GLN A 315 -19.07 5.91 0.57
C GLN A 315 -20.44 6.02 1.28
N TYR A 316 -20.74 7.16 1.88
CA TYR A 316 -22.04 7.44 2.47
C TYR A 316 -23.15 7.38 1.41
N TYR A 317 -22.94 8.05 0.25
CA TYR A 317 -23.89 8.01 -0.87
C TYR A 317 -24.08 6.58 -1.39
N ARG A 318 -23.00 5.83 -1.58
CA ARG A 318 -23.03 4.45 -2.02
C ARG A 318 -23.86 3.58 -1.09
N ARG A 319 -23.67 3.73 0.21
CA ARG A 319 -24.36 2.92 1.22
C ARG A 319 -25.85 3.20 1.30
N TYR A 320 -26.29 4.44 1.20
CA TYR A 320 -27.66 4.83 1.48
C TYR A 320 -28.53 5.09 0.26
N PHE A 321 -27.95 5.36 -0.90
CA PHE A 321 -28.68 5.79 -2.09
C PHE A 321 -28.48 4.91 -3.32
N LEU A 322 -27.44 4.07 -3.37
CA LEU A 322 -27.30 3.12 -4.46
C LEU A 322 -28.04 1.82 -4.12
N PRO A 323 -28.75 1.22 -5.08
CA PRO A 323 -29.40 -0.07 -4.88
C PRO A 323 -28.31 -1.12 -4.62
N HIS A 324 -28.42 -1.79 -3.49
CA HIS A 324 -27.68 -3.01 -3.23
C HIS A 324 -28.46 -4.12 -3.93
N ASP A 325 -28.15 -4.37 -5.20
CA ASP A 325 -28.54 -5.62 -5.79
C ASP A 325 -27.93 -6.73 -4.92
N SER A 326 -28.79 -7.54 -4.36
CA SER A 326 -28.53 -8.56 -3.37
C SER A 326 -27.60 -9.65 -3.93
N LEU A 327 -26.30 -9.33 -4.01
CA LEU A 327 -25.29 -10.37 -3.90
C LEU A 327 -25.21 -10.70 -2.42
N SER A 328 -25.80 -11.85 -2.09
CA SER A 328 -25.85 -12.44 -0.78
C SER A 328 -24.48 -12.27 -0.09
N TYR A 329 -24.42 -11.40 0.92
CA TYR A 329 -23.41 -11.56 1.94
C TYR A 329 -23.58 -12.99 2.46
N VAL A 330 -22.67 -13.87 2.11
CA VAL A 330 -22.56 -15.14 2.80
C VAL A 330 -22.29 -14.77 4.23
N SER A 331 -23.33 -14.81 5.04
CA SER A 331 -23.21 -14.77 6.48
C SER A 331 -22.21 -15.85 6.83
N LEU A 332 -21.06 -15.46 7.34
CA LEU A 332 -20.13 -16.38 7.97
C LEU A 332 -20.86 -16.89 9.24
N GLU A 333 -21.69 -17.95 9.07
CA GLU A 333 -22.10 -18.81 10.16
C GLU A 333 -20.98 -19.76 10.54
#